data_0b0b12b9b98ac697e8cc3cdd3540f41e
#
_entry.id   0b0b12b9b98ac697e8cc3cdd3540f41e
#
_cell.length_a   1.000
_cell.length_b   1.000
_cell.length_c   1.000
_cell.angle_alpha   90.00
_cell.angle_beta   90.00
_cell.angle_gamma   90.00
#
_symmetry.space_group_name_H-M   'P 1'
#
loop_
_entity.id
_entity.type
_entity.pdbx_description
1 polymer ?
#
loop_
_entity_poly.entity_id
_entity_poly.type
_entity_poly.pdbx_seq_one_letter_code
_entity_poly.pdbx_strand_id
1 'polypeptide(L)'
;MPTFNQLVRKGRKQVTDKSTSPALQRGLNTLQNKSTELPSPQKRGVCTAVRTSTPKKPNSALRKIARVRLTNGMEVTAYIPGVGHNLQEHSVVMIRGGRVKDLPGVRYHIIRGTLDTQGVNGRMQSRSKYGAKRPKAGKGGVAAKKK
;
A
#
# COMPACT_ATOMS: atom_id res chain seq x y z
N MET A 1 -40.45 -0.34 13.28
CA MET A 1 -40.27 -1.77 12.98
C MET A 1 -41.10 -2.18 11.81
N PRO A 2 -40.51 -2.74 10.77
CA PRO A 2 -41.29 -3.09 9.58
C PRO A 2 -42.17 -4.31 9.82
N THR A 3 -43.31 -4.35 9.16
CA THR A 3 -44.22 -5.46 9.26
C THR A 3 -43.76 -6.58 8.30
N PHE A 4 -44.31 -7.77 8.47
CA PHE A 4 -43.98 -8.88 7.61
C PHE A 4 -44.32 -8.58 6.15
N ASN A 5 -45.44 -7.92 5.88
CA ASN A 5 -45.79 -7.57 4.52
C ASN A 5 -44.81 -6.56 3.91
N GLN A 6 -44.29 -5.65 4.70
CA GLN A 6 -43.31 -4.70 4.21
C GLN A 6 -41.99 -5.41 3.86
N LEU A 7 -41.59 -6.40 4.65
CA LEU A 7 -40.39 -7.16 4.37
C LEU A 7 -40.53 -8.05 3.12
N VAL A 8 -41.73 -8.60 2.89
CA VAL A 8 -41.98 -9.38 1.71
C VAL A 8 -41.92 -8.50 0.48
N ARG A 9 -42.46 -7.30 0.57
CA ARG A 9 -42.53 -6.38 -0.56
C ARG A 9 -41.18 -5.76 -0.91
N LYS A 10 -40.44 -5.33 0.09
CA LYS A 10 -39.19 -4.64 -0.12
C LYS A 10 -38.02 -5.27 0.60
N GLY A 11 -38.04 -6.48 0.91
CA GLY A 11 -37.03 -7.22 1.65
C GLY A 11 -35.71 -6.49 1.96
N ARG A 12 -35.04 -6.90 2.99
CA ARG A 12 -33.75 -6.35 3.32
C ARG A 12 -32.71 -6.91 2.35
N LYS A 13 -31.84 -6.02 1.91
CA LYS A 13 -30.72 -6.44 1.07
C LYS A 13 -29.50 -6.55 1.95
N GLN A 14 -28.73 -7.60 1.73
CA GLN A 14 -27.47 -7.71 2.45
C GLN A 14 -26.49 -6.69 1.95
N VAL A 15 -25.71 -6.12 2.86
CA VAL A 15 -24.68 -5.18 2.49
C VAL A 15 -23.55 -5.98 1.82
N THR A 16 -23.16 -5.54 0.62
CA THR A 16 -22.06 -6.21 -0.06
C THR A 16 -20.74 -5.67 0.43
N ASP A 17 -19.80 -6.56 0.69
CA ASP A 17 -18.48 -6.15 1.10
C ASP A 17 -17.67 -5.76 -0.10
N LYS A 18 -17.29 -4.49 -0.18
CA LYS A 18 -16.42 -4.00 -1.24
C LYS A 18 -15.00 -3.90 -0.73
N SER A 19 -14.06 -4.16 -1.60
CA SER A 19 -12.66 -4.02 -1.26
C SER A 19 -12.33 -2.58 -0.91
N THR A 20 -11.55 -2.36 0.13
CA THR A 20 -11.03 -1.04 0.47
C THR A 20 -9.82 -0.68 -0.39
N SER A 21 -9.38 -1.60 -1.24
CA SER A 21 -8.23 -1.37 -2.14
C SER A 21 -8.67 -1.54 -3.59
N PRO A 22 -9.52 -0.65 -4.12
CA PRO A 22 -10.07 -0.83 -5.47
C PRO A 22 -9.01 -0.82 -6.56
N ALA A 23 -7.90 -0.14 -6.35
CA ALA A 23 -6.84 -0.10 -7.37
C ALA A 23 -6.20 -1.46 -7.59
N LEU A 24 -6.29 -2.37 -6.62
CA LEU A 24 -5.73 -3.71 -6.76
C LEU A 24 -6.69 -4.69 -7.40
N GLN A 25 -7.93 -4.26 -7.66
CA GLN A 25 -8.95 -5.14 -8.21
C GLN A 25 -9.00 -5.12 -9.74
N ARG A 26 -8.34 -4.17 -10.36
CA ARG A 26 -8.44 -4.01 -11.81
C ARG A 26 -7.10 -4.12 -12.49
N GLY A 27 -7.09 -4.69 -13.66
CA GLY A 27 -5.93 -4.70 -14.53
C GLY A 27 -6.26 -3.94 -15.82
N LEU A 28 -5.32 -3.89 -16.74
CA LEU A 28 -5.51 -3.20 -17.99
C LEU A 28 -5.05 -4.10 -19.13
N ASN A 29 -5.92 -4.30 -20.09
CA ASN A 29 -5.55 -5.01 -21.31
C ASN A 29 -5.04 -3.97 -22.29
N THR A 30 -3.73 -3.88 -22.43
CA THR A 30 -3.11 -2.84 -23.26
C THR A 30 -3.36 -3.03 -24.75
N LEU A 31 -3.60 -4.27 -25.18
CA LEU A 31 -3.87 -4.51 -26.60
C LEU A 31 -5.23 -3.97 -27.02
N GLN A 32 -6.20 -4.03 -26.14
CA GLN A 32 -7.55 -3.56 -26.42
C GLN A 32 -7.89 -2.28 -25.67
N ASN A 33 -7.00 -1.79 -24.84
CA ASN A 33 -7.21 -0.59 -24.02
C ASN A 33 -8.45 -0.69 -23.15
N LYS A 34 -8.74 -1.87 -22.66
CA LYS A 34 -9.88 -2.10 -21.78
C LYS A 34 -9.40 -2.44 -20.39
N SER A 35 -10.15 -2.00 -19.39
CA SER A 35 -9.88 -2.45 -18.03
C SER A 35 -10.42 -3.86 -17.86
N THR A 36 -9.71 -4.66 -17.09
CA THR A 36 -10.13 -6.03 -16.80
C THR A 36 -10.28 -6.18 -15.31
N GLU A 37 -11.09 -7.14 -14.88
CA GLU A 37 -11.19 -7.45 -13.48
C GLU A 37 -10.11 -8.48 -13.17
N LEU A 38 -9.11 -8.06 -12.43
CA LEU A 38 -7.99 -8.92 -12.10
C LEU A 38 -7.57 -8.63 -10.67
N PRO A 39 -8.22 -9.25 -9.68
CA PRO A 39 -7.83 -9.04 -8.30
C PRO A 39 -6.41 -9.55 -8.07
N SER A 40 -5.60 -8.74 -7.45
CA SER A 40 -4.24 -9.15 -7.11
C SER A 40 -3.87 -8.56 -5.76
N PRO A 41 -3.07 -9.29 -4.96
CA PRO A 41 -2.71 -8.79 -3.64
C PRO A 41 -1.74 -7.63 -3.69
N GLN A 42 -1.02 -7.48 -4.79
CA GLN A 42 0.00 -6.47 -4.93
C GLN A 42 0.06 -5.99 -6.37
N LYS A 43 0.50 -4.76 -6.57
CA LYS A 43 0.72 -4.22 -7.90
C LYS A 43 1.96 -3.37 -7.92
N ARG A 44 2.61 -3.36 -9.06
CA ARG A 44 3.79 -2.53 -9.29
C ARG A 44 3.35 -1.15 -9.77
N GLY A 45 4.12 -0.18 -9.41
CA GLY A 45 3.88 1.19 -9.86
C GLY A 45 5.14 2.01 -9.85
N VAL A 46 5.02 3.23 -10.32
CA VAL A 46 6.12 4.19 -10.35
C VAL A 46 5.74 5.39 -9.50
N CYS A 47 6.65 5.82 -8.63
CA CYS A 47 6.39 6.98 -7.79
C CYS A 47 6.36 8.25 -8.64
N THR A 48 5.27 9.01 -8.56
CA THR A 48 5.18 10.28 -9.25
C THR A 48 5.55 11.43 -8.34
N ALA A 49 5.44 11.24 -7.03
CA ALA A 49 5.87 12.23 -6.04
C ALA A 49 6.10 11.53 -4.72
N VAL A 50 7.07 11.99 -3.96
CA VAL A 50 7.33 11.47 -2.62
C VAL A 50 7.25 12.66 -1.66
N ARG A 51 6.37 12.56 -0.69
CA ARG A 51 6.05 13.68 0.20
C ARG A 51 5.86 13.19 1.63
N THR A 52 5.61 14.15 2.51
CA THR A 52 5.20 13.85 3.87
C THR A 52 3.81 14.38 4.10
N SER A 53 3.12 13.82 5.06
CA SER A 53 1.76 14.23 5.38
C SER A 53 1.58 14.21 6.89
N THR A 54 0.84 15.16 7.41
CA THR A 54 0.52 15.15 8.83
C THR A 54 -0.67 14.21 9.06
N PRO A 55 -0.67 13.49 10.19
CA PRO A 55 -1.80 12.61 10.48
C PRO A 55 -2.99 13.39 10.99
N LYS A 56 -4.10 12.69 11.18
CA LYS A 56 -5.28 13.29 11.75
C LYS A 56 -5.04 13.62 13.22
N LYS A 57 -5.77 14.59 13.74
CA LYS A 57 -5.79 14.83 15.17
C LYS A 57 -6.26 13.59 15.91
N PRO A 58 -5.76 13.31 17.08
CA PRO A 58 -4.85 14.10 17.91
C PRO A 58 -3.37 13.82 17.68
N ASN A 59 -3.03 13.07 16.63
CA ASN A 59 -1.64 12.69 16.40
C ASN A 59 -0.88 13.79 15.66
N SER A 60 0.43 13.79 15.82
CA SER A 60 1.29 14.76 15.16
C SER A 60 2.59 14.08 14.75
N ALA A 61 2.97 14.22 13.52
CA ALA A 61 4.20 13.65 12.98
C ALA A 61 4.32 14.06 11.51
N LEU A 62 5.41 13.67 10.88
CA LEU A 62 5.52 13.78 9.43
C LEU A 62 5.56 12.36 8.88
N ARG A 63 4.42 11.91 8.36
CA ARG A 63 4.33 10.56 7.80
C ARG A 63 4.80 10.60 6.35
N LYS A 64 5.61 9.63 5.97
CA LYS A 64 6.16 9.56 4.62
C LYS A 64 5.18 8.87 3.70
N ILE A 65 4.80 9.52 2.62
CA ILE A 65 3.88 8.97 1.64
C ILE A 65 4.43 9.19 0.25
N ALA A 66 3.88 8.44 -0.70
CA ALA A 66 4.25 8.58 -2.10
C ALA A 66 3.00 8.47 -2.96
N ARG A 67 2.94 9.28 -4.00
CA ARG A 67 1.93 9.09 -5.04
C ARG A 67 2.50 8.11 -6.04
N VAL A 68 1.78 7.05 -6.30
CA VAL A 68 2.24 5.97 -7.15
C VAL A 68 1.26 5.75 -8.28
N ARG A 69 1.77 5.71 -9.52
CA ARG A 69 0.97 5.39 -10.67
C ARG A 69 1.14 3.90 -10.95
N LEU A 70 0.06 3.16 -10.84
CA LEU A 70 0.11 1.72 -11.00
C LEU A 70 0.13 1.32 -12.46
N THR A 71 0.48 0.07 -12.73
CA THR A 71 0.53 -0.45 -14.08
C THR A 71 -0.83 -0.47 -14.76
N ASN A 72 -1.91 -0.45 -13.98
CA ASN A 72 -3.26 -0.39 -14.54
C ASN A 72 -3.74 1.04 -14.82
N GLY A 73 -2.86 2.01 -14.67
CA GLY A 73 -3.17 3.41 -14.95
C GLY A 73 -3.75 4.21 -13.80
N MET A 74 -4.07 3.56 -12.68
CA MET A 74 -4.61 4.27 -11.53
C MET A 74 -3.50 4.89 -10.69
N GLU A 75 -3.75 6.08 -10.17
CA GLU A 75 -2.79 6.73 -9.31
C GLU A 75 -3.30 6.72 -7.88
N VAL A 76 -2.49 6.30 -6.95
CA VAL A 76 -2.88 6.17 -5.55
C VAL A 76 -1.83 6.75 -4.64
N THR A 77 -2.22 7.05 -3.40
CA THR A 77 -1.30 7.47 -2.37
C THR A 77 -0.99 6.28 -1.48
N ALA A 78 0.28 5.97 -1.31
CA ALA A 78 0.71 4.82 -0.52
C ALA A 78 1.63 5.28 0.59
N TYR A 79 1.55 4.60 1.73
CA TYR A 79 2.38 4.89 2.88
C TYR A 79 3.71 4.16 2.75
N ILE A 80 4.80 4.83 3.11
CA ILE A 80 6.12 4.23 3.13
C ILE A 80 6.42 3.82 4.57
N PRO A 81 6.35 2.52 4.91
CA PRO A 81 6.55 2.09 6.29
C PRO A 81 8.03 2.07 6.68
N GLY A 82 8.28 2.19 7.96
CA GLY A 82 9.62 2.08 8.51
C GLY A 82 10.32 3.42 8.63
N VAL A 83 11.51 3.40 9.20
CA VAL A 83 12.31 4.60 9.42
C VAL A 83 13.24 4.78 8.24
N GLY A 84 13.11 5.92 7.57
CA GLY A 84 13.96 6.25 6.43
C GLY A 84 13.62 5.47 5.17
N HIS A 85 13.94 6.02 4.03
CA HIS A 85 13.74 5.37 2.76
C HIS A 85 14.65 6.00 1.70
N ASN A 86 14.77 5.31 0.57
CA ASN A 86 15.57 5.82 -0.53
C ASN A 86 14.71 6.16 -1.75
N LEU A 87 13.42 6.29 -1.57
CA LEU A 87 12.51 6.54 -2.67
C LEU A 87 12.58 7.98 -3.16
N GLN A 88 12.40 8.14 -4.44
CA GLN A 88 12.34 9.45 -5.06
C GLN A 88 11.43 9.34 -6.27
N GLU A 89 11.21 10.43 -6.93
CA GLU A 89 10.38 10.45 -8.13
C GLU A 89 10.93 9.46 -9.15
N HIS A 90 10.03 8.74 -9.80
CA HIS A 90 10.34 7.71 -10.80
C HIS A 90 10.90 6.41 -10.22
N SER A 91 10.91 6.24 -8.92
CA SER A 91 11.27 4.94 -8.33
C SER A 91 10.17 3.92 -8.60
N VAL A 92 10.57 2.70 -8.93
CA VAL A 92 9.61 1.62 -9.16
C VAL A 92 9.35 0.91 -7.84
N VAL A 93 8.10 0.81 -7.46
CA VAL A 93 7.72 0.24 -6.17
C VAL A 93 6.62 -0.78 -6.33
N MET A 94 6.43 -1.58 -5.31
CA MET A 94 5.32 -2.54 -5.24
C MET A 94 4.43 -2.11 -4.08
N ILE A 95 3.13 -2.04 -4.31
CA ILE A 95 2.20 -1.67 -3.25
C ILE A 95 1.28 -2.83 -2.91
N ARG A 96 0.76 -2.79 -1.70
CA ARG A 96 -0.24 -3.73 -1.22
C ARG A 96 -1.38 -2.97 -0.58
N GLY A 97 -2.48 -3.64 -0.36
CA GLY A 97 -3.59 -3.05 0.37
C GLY A 97 -3.25 -2.86 1.82
N GLY A 98 -4.03 -2.08 2.49
CA GLY A 98 -3.86 -1.78 3.90
C GLY A 98 -3.94 -0.29 4.14
N ARG A 99 -4.96 0.13 4.84
CA ARG A 99 -5.21 1.54 5.10
C ARG A 99 -4.35 2.02 6.25
N VAL A 100 -3.94 3.27 6.18
CA VAL A 100 -3.31 3.94 7.31
C VAL A 100 -4.37 4.78 7.99
N LYS A 101 -4.74 4.41 9.20
CA LYS A 101 -5.84 5.05 9.89
C LYS A 101 -5.56 6.51 10.19
N ASP A 102 -4.30 6.86 10.47
CA ASP A 102 -3.92 8.23 10.78
C ASP A 102 -3.92 9.16 9.57
N LEU A 103 -3.90 8.63 8.38
CA LEU A 103 -3.75 9.46 7.18
C LEU A 103 -4.99 9.32 6.32
N PRO A 104 -5.68 10.43 6.05
CA PRO A 104 -6.88 10.36 5.21
C PRO A 104 -6.51 10.07 3.77
N GLY A 105 -7.25 9.16 3.15
CA GLY A 105 -7.04 8.83 1.75
C GLY A 105 -5.89 7.90 1.45
N VAL A 106 -5.16 7.43 2.45
CA VAL A 106 -4.05 6.51 2.24
C VAL A 106 -4.56 5.09 2.48
N ARG A 107 -4.78 4.34 1.42
CA ARG A 107 -5.34 2.98 1.49
C ARG A 107 -4.33 1.90 1.15
N TYR A 108 -3.09 2.26 0.91
CA TYR A 108 -2.10 1.32 0.43
C TYR A 108 -0.79 1.51 1.15
N HIS A 109 0.04 0.48 1.14
CA HIS A 109 1.39 0.53 1.70
C HIS A 109 2.38 0.12 0.64
N ILE A 110 3.56 0.72 0.65
CA ILE A 110 4.66 0.31 -0.21
C ILE A 110 5.37 -0.85 0.51
N ILE A 111 5.69 -1.90 -0.24
CA ILE A 111 6.37 -3.06 0.31
C ILE A 111 7.87 -2.78 0.33
N ARG A 112 8.46 -2.84 1.51
CA ARG A 112 9.89 -2.60 1.68
C ARG A 112 10.68 -3.83 1.25
N GLY A 113 11.84 -3.58 0.65
CA GLY A 113 12.74 -4.66 0.24
C GLY A 113 12.46 -5.23 -1.13
N THR A 114 11.59 -4.59 -1.92
CA THR A 114 11.29 -5.04 -3.27
C THR A 114 11.56 -3.93 -4.27
N LEU A 115 11.93 -4.30 -5.47
CA LEU A 115 12.18 -3.36 -6.57
C LEU A 115 13.15 -2.26 -6.12
N ASP A 116 12.77 -1.00 -6.29
CA ASP A 116 13.65 0.12 -5.92
C ASP A 116 13.57 0.51 -4.44
N THR A 117 12.74 -0.14 -3.68
CA THR A 117 12.57 0.18 -2.26
C THR A 117 13.49 -0.68 -1.42
N GLN A 118 14.43 -0.05 -0.73
CA GLN A 118 15.31 -0.81 0.16
C GLN A 118 14.59 -1.19 1.43
N GLY A 119 15.04 -2.26 2.10
CA GLY A 119 14.54 -2.60 3.41
C GLY A 119 15.01 -1.59 4.46
N VAL A 120 14.44 -1.68 5.64
CA VAL A 120 14.80 -0.79 6.73
C VAL A 120 16.14 -1.25 7.32
N ASN A 121 17.10 -0.34 7.39
CA ASN A 121 18.42 -0.68 7.92
C ASN A 121 18.38 -0.90 9.43
N GLY A 122 19.10 -1.88 9.88
CA GLY A 122 19.21 -2.12 11.32
C GLY A 122 17.98 -2.71 11.99
N ARG A 123 16.99 -3.08 11.20
CA ARG A 123 15.74 -3.60 11.76
C ARG A 123 15.92 -5.04 12.18
N MET A 124 15.62 -5.36 13.43
CA MET A 124 15.80 -6.72 13.97
C MET A 124 14.48 -7.42 14.25
N GLN A 125 13.42 -6.68 14.52
CA GLN A 125 12.12 -7.27 14.80
C GLN A 125 11.18 -7.03 13.64
N SER A 126 10.32 -7.99 13.36
CA SER A 126 9.35 -7.92 12.25
C SER A 126 10.03 -7.63 10.92
N ARG A 127 11.16 -8.29 10.70
CA ARG A 127 11.97 -8.01 9.50
C ARG A 127 11.21 -8.23 8.20
N SER A 128 10.33 -9.20 8.17
CA SER A 128 9.60 -9.49 6.93
C SER A 128 8.65 -8.35 6.55
N LYS A 129 8.16 -7.60 7.51
CA LYS A 129 7.26 -6.50 7.22
C LYS A 129 8.01 -5.28 6.69
N TYR A 130 9.30 -5.18 6.98
CA TYR A 130 10.08 -4.01 6.60
C TYR A 130 11.23 -4.34 5.66
N GLY A 131 11.21 -5.54 5.10
CA GLY A 131 12.20 -5.90 4.09
C GLY A 131 13.62 -6.04 4.59
N ALA A 132 13.82 -6.27 5.88
CA ALA A 132 15.15 -6.39 6.43
C ALA A 132 15.62 -7.84 6.36
N LYS A 133 16.86 -8.05 5.98
CA LYS A 133 17.41 -9.39 5.88
C LYS A 133 17.91 -9.87 7.24
N ARG A 134 17.91 -11.18 7.41
CA ARG A 134 18.41 -11.78 8.62
C ARG A 134 19.92 -11.51 8.74
N PRO A 135 20.41 -11.07 9.91
CA PRO A 135 21.83 -10.88 10.09
C PRO A 135 22.55 -12.22 9.96
N LYS A 136 23.68 -12.22 9.29
CA LYS A 136 24.46 -13.43 9.16
C LYS A 136 25.23 -13.69 10.43
N ALA A 137 25.38 -14.96 10.79
CA ALA A 137 26.12 -15.33 11.96
C ALA A 137 27.57 -14.86 11.83
N GLY A 138 28.10 -14.28 12.88
CA GLY A 138 29.46 -13.79 12.85
C GLY A 138 29.64 -12.45 12.16
N LYS A 139 28.62 -11.94 11.53
CA LYS A 139 28.70 -10.66 10.86
C LYS A 139 27.51 -9.79 11.20
N GLY A 140 26.95 -10.00 12.34
CA GLY A 140 25.75 -9.29 12.72
C GLY A 140 25.92 -7.80 12.60
N GLY A 141 24.94 -7.16 12.07
CA GLY A 141 24.97 -5.73 11.94
C GLY A 141 25.64 -5.21 10.70
N VAL A 142 26.45 -6.01 10.05
CA VAL A 142 27.11 -5.51 8.88
C VAL A 142 26.12 -5.20 7.79
N ALA A 143 25.04 -5.92 7.77
CA ALA A 143 24.06 -5.69 6.74
C ALA A 143 23.53 -4.30 6.71
N ALA A 144 23.68 -3.60 7.75
CA ALA A 144 23.14 -2.27 7.78
C ALA A 144 23.70 -1.41 6.71
N LYS A 145 24.89 -1.78 6.18
CA LYS A 145 25.40 -0.95 5.26
C LYS A 145 24.99 -1.07 3.99
N LYS A 146 24.21 -1.77 3.61
CA LYS A 146 23.93 -1.91 2.36
C LYS A 146 23.29 -0.81 1.87
N LYS A 147 23.33 -0.48 0.91
CA LYS A 147 22.67 0.53 0.34
C LYS A 147 22.02 0.18 -0.83
#